data_bf979ac8edfcffea32401379d6f84771
#
_entry.id   bf979ac8edfcffea32401379d6f84771
#
_cell.length_a   1.000
_cell.length_b   1.000
_cell.length_c   1.000
_cell.angle_alpha   90.00
_cell.angle_beta   90.00
_cell.angle_gamma   90.00
#
_symmetry.space_group_name_H-M   'P 1'
#
loop_
_entity.id
_entity.type
_entity.pdbx_description
1 polymer ?
#
loop_
_entity_poly.entity_id
_entity_poly.type
_entity_poly.pdbx_seq_one_letter_code
_entity_poly.pdbx_strand_id
1 'polypeptide(L)'
;AAVWPDADRLDRTLLAAIGTIPHCHLLYAWDVNGIEISSMVQPSGPDPSWRGRDLSNRPYLKNHLPFKGIMLSSVYRSVYTPTECITALQAVSKDNTLLGFIAADFAVNDLLRDTQLSTPSLGWKQFRGDPSVRGTVFLQTRTPSLLDEHIDAALARIDNLMREHGVFHSKIHFSS
;
A
#
# COMPACT_ATOMS: atom_id res chain seq x y z
N ALA A 1 5.32 17.39 8.33
CA ALA A 1 5.07 18.15 9.59
C ALA A 1 5.43 19.63 9.46
N ALA A 2 6.51 20.02 8.74
CA ALA A 2 6.92 21.43 8.62
C ALA A 2 5.92 22.34 7.89
N VAL A 3 5.05 21.78 7.08
CA VAL A 3 4.02 22.51 6.29
C VAL A 3 2.62 22.43 6.92
N TRP A 4 2.48 21.69 8.01
CA TRP A 4 1.21 21.46 8.67
C TRP A 4 0.82 22.64 9.58
N PRO A 5 -0.42 23.14 9.61
CA PRO A 5 -1.63 22.75 8.83
C PRO A 5 -1.89 23.67 7.62
N ASP A 6 -0.89 24.35 7.05
CA ASP A 6 -1.05 25.29 5.94
C ASP A 6 -1.52 24.55 4.67
N ALA A 7 -2.78 24.73 4.29
CA ALA A 7 -3.43 24.02 3.19
C ALA A 7 -2.72 24.23 1.84
N ASP A 8 -2.31 25.47 1.53
CA ASP A 8 -1.69 25.78 0.24
C ASP A 8 -0.25 25.25 0.14
N ARG A 9 0.45 25.18 1.27
CA ARG A 9 1.77 24.53 1.33
C ARG A 9 1.65 23.01 1.27
N LEU A 10 0.62 22.44 1.89
CA LEU A 10 0.30 21.02 1.77
C LEU A 10 0.01 20.66 0.32
N ASP A 11 -0.87 21.39 -0.36
CA ASP A 11 -1.22 21.12 -1.75
C ASP A 11 0.00 21.16 -2.68
N ARG A 12 0.86 22.16 -2.54
CA ARG A 12 2.12 22.21 -3.32
C ARG A 12 3.03 21.02 -3.05
N THR A 13 3.12 20.60 -1.79
CA THR A 13 3.95 19.46 -1.39
C THR A 13 3.37 18.14 -1.92
N LEU A 14 2.06 17.95 -1.81
CA LEU A 14 1.37 16.77 -2.31
C LEU A 14 1.40 16.69 -3.84
N LEU A 15 1.23 17.83 -4.52
CA LEU A 15 1.31 17.90 -5.97
C LEU A 15 2.71 17.55 -6.50
N ALA A 16 3.76 17.98 -5.81
CA ALA A 16 5.12 17.60 -6.15
C ALA A 16 5.40 16.10 -5.88
N ALA A 17 4.71 15.51 -4.90
CA ALA A 17 4.91 14.12 -4.50
C ALA A 17 4.12 13.12 -5.34
N ILE A 18 2.90 13.45 -5.78
CA ILE A 18 1.98 12.48 -6.41
C ILE A 18 2.59 11.79 -7.63
N GLY A 19 3.33 12.53 -8.46
CA GLY A 19 4.01 12.00 -9.64
C GLY A 19 5.15 11.03 -9.34
N THR A 20 5.61 10.97 -8.09
CA THR A 20 6.68 10.06 -7.67
C THR A 20 6.14 8.74 -7.08
N ILE A 21 4.84 8.65 -6.86
CA ILE A 21 4.18 7.48 -6.29
C ILE A 21 3.48 6.71 -7.42
N PRO A 22 3.99 5.56 -7.85
CA PRO A 22 3.39 4.79 -8.95
C PRO A 22 1.91 4.47 -8.65
N HIS A 23 1.05 4.61 -9.65
CA HIS A 23 -0.40 4.31 -9.59
C HIS A 23 -1.20 5.10 -8.54
N CYS A 24 -0.59 6.09 -7.87
CA CYS A 24 -1.32 6.98 -6.99
C CYS A 24 -2.14 7.95 -7.82
N HIS A 25 -3.46 7.97 -7.63
CA HIS A 25 -4.34 8.87 -8.36
C HIS A 25 -4.90 10.00 -7.49
N LEU A 26 -4.85 9.88 -6.16
CA LEU A 26 -5.22 10.93 -5.21
C LEU A 26 -4.23 10.97 -4.05
N LEU A 27 -3.84 12.19 -3.65
CA LEU A 27 -3.15 12.50 -2.40
C LEU A 27 -3.91 13.59 -1.66
N TYR A 28 -4.13 13.41 -0.37
CA TYR A 28 -4.82 14.38 0.46
C TYR A 28 -4.44 14.24 1.92
N ALA A 29 -4.76 15.24 2.74
CA ALA A 29 -4.41 15.27 4.14
C ALA A 29 -5.58 15.76 4.98
N TRP A 30 -5.77 15.15 6.16
CA TRP A 30 -6.75 15.57 7.16
C TRP A 30 -6.13 15.70 8.55
N ASP A 31 -6.81 16.41 9.41
CA ASP A 31 -6.42 16.59 10.82
C ASP A 31 -6.74 15.34 11.67
N VAL A 32 -6.43 15.42 12.96
CA VAL A 32 -6.68 14.33 13.91
C VAL A 32 -8.16 13.99 14.10
N ASN A 33 -9.06 14.90 13.72
CA ASN A 33 -10.51 14.74 13.82
C ASN A 33 -11.11 14.13 12.55
N GLY A 34 -10.32 13.97 11.49
CA GLY A 34 -10.80 13.51 10.18
C GLY A 34 -11.32 14.62 9.28
N ILE A 35 -11.04 15.88 9.60
CA ILE A 35 -11.39 17.02 8.75
C ILE A 35 -10.30 17.22 7.69
N GLU A 36 -10.71 17.28 6.43
CA GLU A 36 -9.78 17.47 5.32
C GLU A 36 -9.20 18.87 5.31
N ILE A 37 -7.87 18.97 5.36
CA ILE A 37 -7.13 20.22 5.42
C ILE A 37 -6.47 20.59 4.10
N SER A 38 -6.13 19.63 3.25
CA SER A 38 -5.62 19.86 1.90
C SER A 38 -6.73 19.83 0.86
N SER A 39 -6.41 20.15 -0.38
CA SER A 39 -7.20 19.78 -1.54
C SER A 39 -7.08 18.26 -1.80
N MET A 40 -8.05 17.70 -2.56
CA MET A 40 -7.86 16.41 -3.25
C MET A 40 -6.88 16.63 -4.40
N VAL A 41 -5.63 16.20 -4.21
CA VAL A 41 -4.57 16.40 -5.20
C VAL A 41 -4.53 15.23 -6.16
N GLN A 42 -4.70 15.52 -7.44
CA GLN A 42 -4.58 14.59 -8.57
C GLN A 42 -3.34 14.91 -9.39
N PRO A 43 -2.88 14.02 -10.27
CA PRO A 43 -1.82 14.34 -11.24
C PRO A 43 -2.16 15.55 -12.13
N SER A 44 -3.45 15.81 -12.36
CA SER A 44 -3.95 16.96 -13.13
C SER A 44 -3.98 18.28 -12.34
N GLY A 45 -3.86 18.22 -11.01
CA GLY A 45 -3.90 19.36 -10.12
C GLY A 45 -4.75 19.18 -8.86
N PRO A 46 -4.76 20.17 -7.96
CA PRO A 46 -5.53 20.14 -6.74
C PRO A 46 -7.01 20.53 -6.98
N ASP A 47 -7.92 19.81 -6.33
CA ASP A 47 -9.34 20.15 -6.21
C ASP A 47 -9.65 20.63 -4.79
N PRO A 48 -9.82 21.94 -4.56
CA PRO A 48 -10.03 22.49 -3.22
C PRO A 48 -11.48 22.32 -2.70
N SER A 49 -12.40 21.81 -3.51
CA SER A 49 -13.82 21.67 -3.15
C SER A 49 -14.07 20.72 -1.98
N TRP A 50 -13.07 19.95 -1.61
CA TRP A 50 -13.11 18.97 -0.53
C TRP A 50 -12.53 19.49 0.79
N ARG A 51 -11.83 20.59 0.78
CA ARG A 51 -11.28 21.20 2.01
C ARG A 51 -12.38 21.46 3.04
N GLY A 52 -12.16 21.11 4.29
CA GLY A 52 -13.09 21.26 5.39
C GLY A 52 -14.17 20.17 5.48
N ARG A 53 -14.19 19.19 4.59
CA ARG A 53 -15.13 18.06 4.68
C ARG A 53 -14.73 17.10 5.79
N ASP A 54 -15.73 16.57 6.46
CA ASP A 54 -15.57 15.53 7.48
C ASP A 54 -15.47 14.16 6.81
N LEU A 55 -14.31 13.54 6.93
CA LEU A 55 -14.00 12.19 6.46
C LEU A 55 -13.94 11.15 7.59
N SER A 56 -14.24 11.54 8.84
CA SER A 56 -14.14 10.67 10.03
C SER A 56 -14.95 9.37 9.92
N ASN A 57 -16.03 9.39 9.14
CA ASN A 57 -16.91 8.25 8.91
C ASN A 57 -16.43 7.28 7.82
N ARG A 58 -15.24 7.49 7.27
CA ARG A 58 -14.71 6.58 6.24
C ARG A 58 -14.46 5.18 6.82
N PRO A 59 -14.73 4.10 6.03
CA PRO A 59 -14.61 2.72 6.51
C PRO A 59 -13.24 2.39 7.12
N TYR A 60 -12.18 3.00 6.56
CA TYR A 60 -10.81 2.76 6.99
C TYR A 60 -10.39 3.57 8.23
N LEU A 61 -11.20 4.52 8.71
CA LEU A 61 -10.91 5.30 9.92
C LEU A 61 -11.61 4.73 11.17
N LYS A 62 -12.82 4.21 11.04
CA LYS A 62 -13.72 3.87 12.15
C LYS A 62 -13.14 2.95 13.23
N ASN A 63 -12.16 2.09 12.91
CA ASN A 63 -11.67 1.07 13.83
C ASN A 63 -10.13 1.05 13.96
N HIS A 64 -9.45 2.05 13.43
CA HIS A 64 -7.98 1.98 13.28
C HIS A 64 -7.23 3.15 13.93
N LEU A 65 -7.91 4.08 14.57
CA LEU A 65 -7.27 5.21 15.27
C LEU A 65 -7.09 4.90 16.77
N PRO A 66 -5.96 5.27 17.38
CA PRO A 66 -4.75 5.81 16.76
C PRO A 66 -3.82 4.72 16.26
N PHE A 67 -3.14 4.94 15.12
CA PHE A 67 -2.08 4.06 14.62
C PHE A 67 -0.76 4.83 14.41
N LYS A 68 0.34 4.09 14.34
CA LYS A 68 1.67 4.61 13.99
C LYS A 68 2.13 3.96 12.69
N GLY A 69 2.95 4.70 11.92
CA GLY A 69 3.47 4.18 10.65
C GLY A 69 2.48 4.31 9.49
N ILE A 70 2.45 3.31 8.63
CA ILE A 70 1.58 3.23 7.45
C ILE A 70 0.51 2.17 7.68
N MET A 71 -0.72 2.47 7.29
CA MET A 71 -1.84 1.55 7.29
C MET A 71 -2.45 1.47 5.89
N LEU A 72 -2.89 0.28 5.49
CA LEU A 72 -3.67 0.08 4.27
C LEU A 72 -5.12 -0.21 4.62
N SER A 73 -6.04 0.42 3.88
CA SER A 73 -7.46 0.07 3.96
C SER A 73 -7.74 -1.29 3.32
N SER A 74 -8.88 -1.89 3.65
CA SER A 74 -9.51 -2.87 2.76
C SER A 74 -9.95 -2.18 1.45
N VAL A 75 -10.28 -2.99 0.44
CA VAL A 75 -10.89 -2.48 -0.79
C VAL A 75 -12.23 -1.85 -0.47
N TYR A 76 -12.48 -0.64 -0.98
CA TYR A 76 -13.74 0.07 -0.82
C TYR A 76 -14.08 0.85 -2.11
N ARG A 77 -15.35 1.23 -2.27
CA ARG A 77 -15.76 2.11 -3.37
C ARG A 77 -15.51 3.56 -3.00
N SER A 78 -14.67 4.23 -3.79
CA SER A 78 -14.37 5.65 -3.59
C SER A 78 -15.64 6.50 -3.79
N VAL A 79 -15.76 7.59 -3.01
CA VAL A 79 -16.82 8.59 -3.24
C VAL A 79 -16.35 9.74 -4.13
N TYR A 80 -15.04 9.85 -4.31
CA TYR A 80 -14.45 10.84 -5.21
C TYR A 80 -14.42 10.33 -6.65
N THR A 81 -14.05 9.06 -6.83
CA THR A 81 -14.07 8.38 -8.13
C THR A 81 -14.93 7.13 -8.02
N PRO A 82 -15.74 6.77 -9.03
CA PRO A 82 -16.64 5.61 -8.97
C PRO A 82 -15.91 4.27 -9.14
N THR A 83 -14.68 4.17 -8.61
CA THR A 83 -13.79 3.01 -8.73
C THR A 83 -13.56 2.34 -7.39
N GLU A 84 -13.20 1.07 -7.42
CA GLU A 84 -12.69 0.36 -6.25
C GLU A 84 -11.27 0.80 -5.95
N CYS A 85 -11.03 1.19 -4.71
CA CYS A 85 -9.77 1.76 -4.26
C CYS A 85 -9.24 1.08 -3.01
N ILE A 86 -7.92 1.19 -2.84
CA ILE A 86 -7.22 0.96 -1.58
C ILE A 86 -6.56 2.26 -1.20
N THR A 87 -6.66 2.65 0.07
CA THR A 87 -6.00 3.84 0.60
C THR A 87 -4.83 3.44 1.49
N ALA A 88 -3.66 3.98 1.20
CA ALA A 88 -2.53 3.96 2.12
C ALA A 88 -2.57 5.21 3.00
N LEU A 89 -2.49 5.02 4.30
CA LEU A 89 -2.57 6.07 5.31
C LEU A 89 -1.25 6.20 6.03
N GLN A 90 -0.72 7.42 6.13
CA GLN A 90 0.49 7.73 6.90
C GLN A 90 0.14 8.71 8.02
N ALA A 91 0.37 8.32 9.27
CA ALA A 91 0.30 9.23 10.40
C ALA A 91 1.44 10.26 10.34
N VAL A 92 1.08 11.54 10.51
CA VAL A 92 2.03 12.67 10.55
C VAL A 92 2.13 13.17 11.97
N SER A 93 3.33 13.10 12.56
CA SER A 93 3.60 13.56 13.91
C SER A 93 4.76 14.54 13.94
N LYS A 94 4.74 15.42 14.93
CA LYS A 94 5.86 16.32 15.28
C LYS A 94 6.05 16.30 16.79
N ASP A 95 7.27 16.15 17.23
CA ASP A 95 7.62 16.13 18.67
C ASP A 95 6.73 15.16 19.46
N ASN A 96 6.52 13.96 18.92
CA ASN A 96 5.65 12.91 19.43
C ASN A 96 4.15 13.26 19.51
N THR A 97 3.73 14.40 18.95
CA THR A 97 2.33 14.83 18.88
C THR A 97 1.78 14.52 17.49
N LEU A 98 0.68 13.77 17.43
CA LEU A 98 -0.03 13.50 16.16
C LEU A 98 -0.65 14.79 15.64
N LEU A 99 -0.33 15.13 14.39
CA LEU A 99 -0.86 16.31 13.71
C LEU A 99 -2.05 15.96 12.80
N GLY A 100 -2.08 14.74 12.28
CA GLY A 100 -3.10 14.25 11.36
C GLY A 100 -2.55 13.16 10.46
N PHE A 101 -3.09 13.02 9.27
CA PHE A 101 -2.83 11.91 8.36
C PHE A 101 -2.69 12.40 6.92
N ILE A 102 -1.85 11.71 6.17
CA ILE A 102 -1.79 11.80 4.70
C ILE A 102 -2.35 10.50 4.14
N ALA A 103 -3.18 10.60 3.13
CA ALA A 103 -3.78 9.48 2.42
C ALA A 103 -3.36 9.47 0.95
N ALA A 104 -3.08 8.29 0.45
CA ALA A 104 -2.83 8.01 -0.96
C ALA A 104 -3.79 6.95 -1.46
N ASP A 105 -4.62 7.29 -2.46
CA ASP A 105 -5.58 6.37 -3.05
C ASP A 105 -5.03 5.74 -4.32
N PHE A 106 -5.25 4.44 -4.44
CA PHE A 106 -4.85 3.59 -5.56
C PHE A 106 -6.07 2.87 -6.12
N ALA A 107 -6.29 2.96 -7.43
CA ALA A 107 -7.33 2.15 -8.06
C ALA A 107 -6.88 0.68 -8.12
N VAL A 108 -7.74 -0.23 -7.66
CA VAL A 108 -7.44 -1.68 -7.63
C VAL A 108 -7.08 -2.21 -9.01
N ASN A 109 -7.78 -1.75 -10.04
CA ASN A 109 -7.53 -2.18 -11.42
C ASN A 109 -6.14 -1.78 -11.94
N ASP A 110 -5.59 -0.64 -11.51
CA ASP A 110 -4.28 -0.19 -11.94
C ASP A 110 -3.16 -0.98 -11.24
N LEU A 111 -3.36 -1.31 -9.96
CA LEU A 111 -2.45 -2.19 -9.22
C LEU A 111 -2.41 -3.61 -9.80
N LEU A 112 -3.56 -4.14 -10.24
CA LEU A 112 -3.65 -5.48 -10.83
C LEU A 112 -3.02 -5.54 -12.22
N ARG A 113 -3.09 -4.47 -13.02
CA ARG A 113 -2.44 -4.41 -14.34
C ARG A 113 -0.93 -4.52 -14.25
N ASP A 114 -0.33 -3.87 -13.28
CA ASP A 114 1.12 -3.87 -13.10
C ASP A 114 1.64 -5.23 -12.60
N THR A 115 0.87 -5.92 -11.77
CA THR A 115 1.18 -7.30 -11.38
C THR A 115 1.14 -8.27 -12.57
N GLN A 116 0.33 -8.00 -13.60
CA GLN A 116 0.30 -8.79 -14.82
C GLN A 116 1.46 -8.45 -15.78
N LEU A 117 1.90 -7.20 -15.82
CA LEU A 117 3.02 -6.74 -16.65
C LEU A 117 4.39 -7.07 -16.02
N SER A 118 4.45 -7.13 -14.70
CA SER A 118 5.69 -7.46 -13.95
C SER A 118 5.91 -8.95 -13.75
N THR A 119 5.02 -9.81 -14.27
CA THR A 119 5.42 -11.21 -14.42
C THR A 119 6.47 -11.24 -15.54
N PRO A 120 7.77 -11.41 -15.22
CA PRO A 120 8.69 -11.86 -16.25
C PRO A 120 8.03 -13.11 -16.81
N SER A 121 7.96 -13.22 -18.12
CA SER A 121 7.60 -14.46 -18.79
C SER A 121 8.73 -15.49 -18.59
N LEU A 122 9.09 -15.75 -17.36
CA LEU A 122 9.61 -17.04 -16.96
C LEU A 122 8.46 -17.97 -17.22
N GLY A 123 8.49 -18.57 -18.40
CA GLY A 123 7.48 -19.48 -18.90
C GLY A 123 7.30 -20.66 -17.97
N TRP A 124 6.60 -20.42 -16.86
CA TRP A 124 5.91 -21.46 -16.15
C TRP A 124 4.76 -21.89 -17.07
N LYS A 125 5.13 -22.59 -18.16
CA LYS A 125 4.20 -23.46 -18.81
C LYS A 125 3.82 -24.49 -17.77
N GLN A 126 2.65 -24.28 -17.16
CA GLN A 126 2.00 -25.33 -16.42
C GLN A 126 1.74 -26.42 -17.45
N PHE A 127 2.65 -27.38 -17.53
CA PHE A 127 2.44 -28.58 -18.33
C PHE A 127 1.26 -29.32 -17.71
N ARG A 128 0.07 -29.05 -18.22
CA ARG A 128 -1.10 -29.86 -17.95
C ARG A 128 -0.78 -31.26 -18.47
N GLY A 129 -0.49 -32.17 -17.54
CA GLY A 129 -0.88 -33.53 -17.76
C GLY A 129 0.15 -34.49 -18.36
N ASP A 130 1.42 -34.45 -17.96
CA ASP A 130 2.21 -35.67 -18.05
C ASP A 130 2.12 -36.41 -16.70
N PRO A 131 1.42 -37.57 -16.64
CA PRO A 131 1.31 -38.37 -15.41
C PRO A 131 2.68 -38.88 -14.93
N SER A 132 3.67 -38.97 -15.80
CA SER A 132 5.04 -39.39 -15.46
C SER A 132 5.78 -38.35 -14.60
N VAL A 133 5.48 -37.05 -14.77
CA VAL A 133 6.07 -35.99 -13.96
C VAL A 133 5.52 -36.01 -12.54
N ARG A 134 4.28 -36.43 -12.31
CA ARG A 134 3.71 -36.55 -10.96
C ARG A 134 4.36 -37.65 -10.13
N GLY A 135 4.82 -38.73 -10.78
CA GLY A 135 5.50 -39.84 -10.09
C GLY A 135 6.89 -39.48 -9.59
N THR A 136 7.61 -38.58 -10.27
CA THR A 136 8.96 -38.18 -9.89
C THR A 136 8.99 -37.06 -8.86
N VAL A 137 8.01 -36.18 -8.81
CA VAL A 137 7.94 -35.07 -7.83
C VAL A 137 7.84 -35.59 -6.39
N PHE A 138 7.18 -36.74 -6.18
CA PHE A 138 7.06 -37.35 -4.84
C PHE A 138 8.26 -38.20 -4.41
N LEU A 139 9.24 -38.44 -5.29
CA LEU A 139 10.44 -39.19 -5.01
C LEU A 139 11.67 -38.31 -4.78
N GLN A 140 11.53 -36.98 -4.87
CA GLN A 140 12.63 -36.09 -4.56
C GLN A 140 12.83 -36.02 -3.05
N THR A 141 13.94 -36.60 -2.59
CA THR A 141 14.41 -36.43 -1.21
C THR A 141 14.82 -34.98 -1.05
N ARG A 142 14.01 -34.19 -0.36
CA ARG A 142 14.33 -32.79 -0.08
C ARG A 142 15.58 -32.72 0.80
N THR A 143 16.62 -32.07 0.29
CA THR A 143 17.79 -31.75 1.09
C THR A 143 17.51 -30.52 1.93
N PRO A 144 17.61 -30.57 3.28
CA PRO A 144 17.46 -29.40 4.12
C PRO A 144 18.43 -28.30 3.70
N SER A 145 17.94 -27.10 3.54
CA SER A 145 18.74 -25.90 3.23
C SER A 145 18.94 -25.05 4.48
N LEU A 146 19.92 -24.15 4.48
CA LEU A 146 20.08 -23.15 5.54
C LEU A 146 18.82 -22.31 5.77
N LEU A 147 17.99 -22.14 4.73
CA LEU A 147 16.73 -21.43 4.86
C LEU A 147 15.70 -22.26 5.65
N ASP A 148 15.69 -23.60 5.48
CA ASP A 148 14.80 -24.47 6.28
C ASP A 148 15.12 -24.40 7.77
N GLU A 149 16.41 -24.27 8.12
CA GLU A 149 16.84 -24.13 9.52
C GLU A 149 16.47 -22.77 10.11
N HIS A 150 16.33 -21.72 9.27
CA HIS A 150 16.11 -20.35 9.70
C HIS A 150 14.80 -19.75 9.17
N ILE A 151 13.86 -20.57 8.70
CA ILE A 151 12.64 -20.09 8.03
C ILE A 151 11.81 -19.19 8.95
N ASP A 152 11.70 -19.54 10.22
CA ASP A 152 10.93 -18.73 11.19
C ASP A 152 11.59 -17.36 11.42
N ALA A 153 12.91 -17.30 11.48
CA ALA A 153 13.64 -16.04 11.60
C ALA A 153 13.52 -15.19 10.33
N ALA A 154 13.52 -15.82 9.15
CA ALA A 154 13.31 -15.14 7.88
C ALA A 154 11.89 -14.57 7.77
N LEU A 155 10.89 -15.35 8.14
CA LEU A 155 9.48 -14.92 8.15
C LEU A 155 9.24 -13.80 9.16
N ALA A 156 9.80 -13.88 10.37
CA ALA A 156 9.71 -12.82 11.36
C ALA A 156 10.34 -11.51 10.86
N ARG A 157 11.45 -11.60 10.11
CA ARG A 157 12.11 -10.44 9.53
C ARG A 157 11.29 -9.81 8.40
N ILE A 158 10.65 -10.64 7.57
CA ILE A 158 9.73 -10.19 6.52
C ILE A 158 8.50 -9.52 7.15
N ASP A 159 7.91 -10.12 8.18
CA ASP A 159 6.78 -9.55 8.91
C ASP A 159 7.12 -8.19 9.52
N ASN A 160 8.31 -8.05 10.12
CA ASN A 160 8.80 -6.77 10.63
C ASN A 160 8.98 -5.73 9.51
N LEU A 161 9.56 -6.13 8.36
CA LEU A 161 9.72 -5.25 7.21
C LEU A 161 8.37 -4.78 6.66
N MET A 162 7.37 -5.66 6.65
CA MET A 162 6.02 -5.31 6.22
C MET A 162 5.32 -4.36 7.20
N ARG A 163 5.47 -4.58 8.50
CA ARG A 163 4.80 -3.77 9.54
C ARG A 163 5.48 -2.43 9.80
N GLU A 164 6.82 -2.42 9.85
CA GLU A 164 7.57 -1.25 10.33
C GLU A 164 8.22 -0.44 9.21
N HIS A 165 8.46 -1.06 8.04
CA HIS A 165 9.23 -0.46 6.94
C HIS A 165 8.46 -0.32 5.63
N GLY A 166 7.15 -0.58 5.63
CA GLY A 166 6.29 -0.34 4.47
C GLY A 166 6.54 -1.26 3.27
N VAL A 167 7.08 -2.46 3.49
CA VAL A 167 7.20 -3.47 2.43
C VAL A 167 5.85 -4.14 2.24
N PHE A 168 5.21 -3.94 1.09
CA PHE A 168 3.86 -4.43 0.82
C PHE A 168 3.80 -5.82 0.18
N HIS A 169 4.92 -6.28 -0.37
CA HIS A 169 5.00 -7.58 -1.02
C HIS A 169 6.39 -8.17 -0.86
N SER A 170 6.47 -9.43 -0.49
CA SER A 170 7.71 -10.19 -0.51
C SER A 170 7.48 -11.55 -1.16
N LYS A 171 8.48 -12.05 -1.88
CA LYS A 171 8.44 -13.35 -2.54
C LYS A 171 9.75 -14.09 -2.28
N ILE A 172 9.64 -15.29 -1.74
CA ILE A 172 10.79 -16.17 -1.53
C ILE A 172 10.84 -17.18 -2.69
N HIS A 173 11.98 -17.23 -3.37
CA HIS A 173 12.25 -18.23 -4.40
C HIS A 173 13.25 -19.24 -3.86
N PHE A 174 12.90 -20.49 -3.98
CA PHE A 174 13.81 -21.60 -3.72
C PHE A 174 14.35 -22.09 -5.06
N SER A 175 15.69 -22.11 -5.21
CA SER A 175 16.35 -22.80 -6.31
C SER A 175 16.73 -24.20 -5.82
N SER A 176 16.29 -25.20 -6.52
CA SER A 176 16.77 -26.58 -6.35
C SER A 176 18.13 -26.76 -7.01
#